data_8dd3ad3b7f3790fbae65ee8fa792d368
#
_entry.id   8dd3ad3b7f3790fbae65ee8fa792d368
#
_cell.length_a   1.000
_cell.length_b   1.000
_cell.length_c   1.000
_cell.angle_alpha   90.00
_cell.angle_beta   90.00
_cell.angle_gamma   90.00
#
_symmetry.space_group_name_H-M   'P 1'
#
loop_
_entity.id
_entity.type
_entity.pdbx_description
1 polymer ?
#
loop_
_entity_poly.entity_id
_entity_poly.type
_entity_poly.pdbx_seq_one_letter_code
_entity_poly.pdbx_strand_id
1 'polypeptide(L)'
;MDADSGLVHTVRGTSGNVSDVVEANSLLHGHETDVFADAGYHGAHKRPDAKEGVTWHVAMRPGKRRALDKENKPIDALIEQVEKIKASIRAKVEHPFRVIKRQFGYTKVRYRGLMKNTLQLKTLFALSNLWMVRHQLLAERG
;
A
#
# COMPACT_ATOMS: atom_id res chain seq x y z
N MET A 1 4.01 0.64 3.58
CA MET A 1 3.54 1.88 4.23
C MET A 1 2.84 1.50 5.51
N ASP A 2 3.12 2.18 6.57
CA ASP A 2 2.45 2.04 7.85
C ASP A 2 1.04 2.68 7.79
N ALA A 3 0.05 1.96 8.33
CA ALA A 3 -1.36 2.38 8.30
C ALA A 3 -1.67 3.52 9.30
N ASP A 4 -0.89 3.65 10.36
CA ASP A 4 -1.09 4.66 11.41
C ASP A 4 -0.42 5.97 11.05
N SER A 5 0.89 5.97 10.82
CA SER A 5 1.67 7.16 10.48
C SER A 5 1.53 7.61 9.03
N GLY A 6 1.16 6.70 8.11
CA GLY A 6 1.15 6.93 6.67
C GLY A 6 2.55 6.98 6.04
N LEU A 7 3.60 6.68 6.80
CA LEU A 7 4.97 6.71 6.31
C LEU A 7 5.34 5.47 5.51
N VAL A 8 6.20 5.63 4.51
CA VAL A 8 6.65 4.54 3.65
C VAL A 8 7.91 3.93 4.22
N HIS A 9 7.87 2.64 4.59
CA HIS A 9 9.03 1.88 5.08
C HIS A 9 9.83 1.26 3.95
N THR A 10 9.15 0.53 3.08
CA THR A 10 9.79 -0.32 2.08
C THR A 10 9.32 0.08 0.70
N VAL A 11 10.28 0.23 -0.21
CA VAL A 11 10.04 0.48 -1.63
C VAL A 11 10.85 -0.52 -2.44
N ARG A 12 10.16 -1.30 -3.28
CA ARG A 12 10.79 -2.21 -4.23
C ARG A 12 10.40 -1.83 -5.64
N GLY A 13 11.39 -1.78 -6.52
CA GLY A 13 11.17 -1.65 -7.95
C GLY A 13 11.25 -3.02 -8.59
N THR A 14 10.27 -3.34 -9.42
CA THR A 14 10.22 -4.58 -10.19
C THR A 14 10.04 -4.27 -11.66
N SER A 15 10.38 -5.20 -12.54
CA SER A 15 10.01 -5.11 -13.95
C SER A 15 8.49 -5.32 -14.08
N GLY A 16 7.87 -4.70 -15.10
CA GLY A 16 6.42 -4.68 -15.26
C GLY A 16 5.74 -6.04 -15.50
N ASN A 17 6.53 -7.10 -15.69
CA ASN A 17 6.04 -8.47 -15.83
C ASN A 17 6.01 -9.24 -14.50
N VAL A 18 6.51 -8.67 -13.39
CA VAL A 18 6.45 -9.30 -12.07
C VAL A 18 5.09 -9.00 -11.45
N SER A 19 4.38 -10.05 -11.04
CA SER A 19 3.10 -9.91 -10.36
C SER A 19 3.27 -9.40 -8.93
N ASP A 20 2.40 -8.48 -8.50
CA ASP A 20 2.41 -7.88 -7.16
C ASP A 20 2.40 -8.93 -6.04
N VAL A 21 1.67 -10.04 -6.25
CA VAL A 21 1.58 -11.14 -5.27
C VAL A 21 2.92 -11.82 -5.03
N VAL A 22 3.84 -11.81 -6.01
CA VAL A 22 5.17 -12.42 -5.88
C VAL A 22 6.05 -11.61 -4.92
N GLU A 23 5.93 -10.29 -4.97
CA GLU A 23 6.72 -9.38 -4.14
C GLU A 23 6.04 -9.03 -2.80
N ALA A 24 4.81 -9.48 -2.59
CA ALA A 24 3.99 -9.09 -1.43
C ALA A 24 4.72 -9.30 -0.10
N ASN A 25 5.25 -10.49 0.13
CA ASN A 25 5.91 -10.83 1.40
C ASN A 25 7.28 -10.16 1.56
N SER A 26 7.95 -9.78 0.46
CA SER A 26 9.22 -9.06 0.49
C SER A 26 9.07 -7.59 0.91
N LEU A 27 7.86 -7.05 0.91
CA LEU A 27 7.55 -5.69 1.38
C LEU A 27 7.37 -5.62 2.89
N LEU A 28 7.19 -6.77 3.55
CA LEU A 28 6.99 -6.86 4.99
C LEU A 28 8.34 -6.86 5.72
N HIS A 29 8.45 -6.10 6.81
CA HIS A 29 9.67 -6.02 7.63
C HIS A 29 9.63 -6.93 8.86
N GLY A 30 8.50 -7.62 9.15
CA GLY A 30 8.41 -8.68 10.14
C GLY A 30 7.74 -8.32 11.46
N HIS A 31 7.28 -7.08 11.60
CA HIS A 31 6.54 -6.61 12.80
C HIS A 31 5.04 -6.42 12.52
N GLU A 32 4.62 -6.64 11.27
CA GLU A 32 3.23 -6.49 10.89
C GLU A 32 2.39 -7.66 11.40
N THR A 33 1.25 -7.33 12.02
CA THR A 33 0.18 -8.27 12.36
C THR A 33 -0.91 -8.28 11.31
N ASP A 34 -1.15 -7.12 10.69
CA ASP A 34 -2.22 -6.90 9.74
C ASP A 34 -1.72 -6.20 8.47
N VAL A 35 -2.10 -6.70 7.31
CA VAL A 35 -1.73 -6.16 6.01
C VAL A 35 -2.98 -5.91 5.17
N PHE A 36 -3.16 -4.68 4.74
CA PHE A 36 -4.26 -4.27 3.86
C PHE A 36 -3.78 -4.15 2.43
N ALA A 37 -4.36 -4.94 1.55
CA ALA A 37 -3.93 -5.03 0.16
C ALA A 37 -5.11 -4.95 -0.83
N ASP A 38 -4.82 -4.59 -2.08
CA ASP A 38 -5.82 -4.60 -3.14
C ASP A 38 -6.10 -6.02 -3.66
N ALA A 39 -7.03 -6.14 -4.61
CA ALA A 39 -7.44 -7.42 -5.15
C ALA A 39 -6.33 -8.15 -5.95
N GLY A 40 -5.25 -7.46 -6.33
CA GLY A 40 -4.09 -8.04 -7.01
C GLY A 40 -3.27 -8.96 -6.09
N TYR A 41 -3.37 -8.75 -4.77
CA TYR A 41 -2.64 -9.54 -3.77
C TYR A 41 -3.36 -10.81 -3.29
N HIS A 42 -4.45 -11.21 -3.97
CA HIS A 42 -5.11 -12.48 -3.64
C HIS A 42 -4.14 -13.67 -3.74
N GLY A 43 -4.04 -14.42 -2.65
CA GLY A 43 -3.16 -15.58 -2.54
C GLY A 43 -1.78 -15.30 -1.94
N ALA A 44 -1.44 -14.06 -1.60
CA ALA A 44 -0.16 -13.72 -0.97
C ALA A 44 0.10 -14.53 0.32
N HIS A 45 -0.94 -14.75 1.13
CA HIS A 45 -0.89 -15.54 2.37
C HIS A 45 -0.67 -17.06 2.16
N LYS A 46 -0.87 -17.55 0.93
CA LYS A 46 -0.70 -18.99 0.59
C LYS A 46 0.65 -19.30 -0.02
N ARG A 47 1.47 -18.31 -0.24
CA ARG A 47 2.78 -18.51 -0.85
C ARG A 47 3.77 -19.18 0.10
N PRO A 48 4.76 -19.91 -0.42
CA PRO A 48 5.80 -20.55 0.40
C PRO A 48 6.63 -19.55 1.24
N ASP A 49 6.71 -18.30 0.78
CA ASP A 49 7.42 -17.19 1.42
C ASP A 49 6.53 -16.36 2.35
N ALA A 50 5.29 -16.80 2.59
CA ALA A 50 4.36 -16.10 3.48
C ALA A 50 4.87 -16.12 4.93
N LYS A 51 4.85 -14.95 5.58
CA LYS A 51 5.23 -14.81 6.98
C LYS A 51 4.11 -15.31 7.89
N GLU A 52 4.48 -16.07 8.91
CA GLU A 52 3.55 -16.52 9.94
C GLU A 52 3.06 -15.35 10.80
N GLY A 53 1.85 -15.47 11.33
CA GLY A 53 1.27 -14.46 12.22
C GLY A 53 0.74 -13.19 11.53
N VAL A 54 0.81 -13.11 10.20
CA VAL A 54 0.30 -11.95 9.45
C VAL A 54 -1.09 -12.22 8.89
N THR A 55 -2.05 -11.37 9.26
CA THR A 55 -3.42 -11.40 8.72
C THR A 55 -3.53 -10.52 7.49
N TRP A 56 -3.90 -11.11 6.35
CA TRP A 56 -4.06 -10.39 5.08
C TRP A 56 -5.52 -9.96 4.85
N HIS A 57 -5.77 -8.67 4.86
CA HIS A 57 -7.05 -8.03 4.53
C HIS A 57 -7.09 -7.61 3.06
N VAL A 58 -7.19 -8.58 2.16
CA VAL A 58 -7.22 -8.32 0.72
C VAL A 58 -8.61 -7.82 0.31
N ALA A 59 -8.65 -6.78 -0.52
CA ALA A 59 -9.90 -6.24 -1.04
C ALA A 59 -10.62 -7.25 -1.93
N MET A 60 -11.94 -7.28 -1.85
CA MET A 60 -12.76 -8.11 -2.72
C MET A 60 -12.65 -7.65 -4.18
N ARG A 61 -12.63 -8.62 -5.10
CA ARG A 61 -12.65 -8.33 -6.53
C ARG A 61 -13.90 -7.54 -6.90
N PRO A 62 -13.80 -6.49 -7.76
CA PRO A 62 -14.94 -5.62 -8.08
C PRO A 62 -16.20 -6.35 -8.54
N GLY A 63 -16.06 -7.40 -9.33
CA GLY A 63 -17.20 -8.21 -9.79
C GLY A 63 -17.95 -8.89 -8.64
N LYS A 64 -17.22 -9.47 -7.69
CA LYS A 64 -17.83 -10.11 -6.51
C LYS A 64 -18.50 -9.08 -5.60
N ARG A 65 -17.88 -7.91 -5.42
CA ARG A 65 -18.43 -6.83 -4.60
C ARG A 65 -19.71 -6.25 -5.18
N ARG A 66 -19.82 -6.14 -6.52
CA ARG A 66 -21.05 -5.69 -7.20
C ARG A 66 -22.19 -6.68 -7.08
N ALA A 67 -21.90 -7.98 -6.94
CA ALA A 67 -22.88 -9.03 -6.80
C ALA A 67 -23.48 -9.15 -5.38
N LEU A 68 -23.00 -8.36 -4.40
CA LEU A 68 -23.55 -8.34 -3.04
C LEU A 68 -24.96 -7.75 -3.04
N ASP A 69 -25.90 -8.48 -2.45
CA ASP A 69 -27.28 -8.02 -2.21
C ASP A 69 -27.37 -7.32 -0.84
N LYS A 70 -27.09 -6.03 -0.84
CA LYS A 70 -26.98 -5.22 0.37
C LYS A 70 -28.34 -4.85 0.99
N GLU A 71 -29.40 -4.95 0.21
CA GLU A 71 -30.75 -4.56 0.62
C GLU A 71 -31.48 -5.71 1.31
N ASN A 72 -31.33 -6.94 0.78
CA ASN A 72 -32.08 -8.09 1.26
C ASN A 72 -31.26 -9.06 2.12
N LYS A 73 -29.92 -8.98 2.09
CA LYS A 73 -29.02 -9.86 2.84
C LYS A 73 -28.18 -9.10 3.86
N PRO A 74 -28.51 -9.20 5.16
CA PRO A 74 -27.72 -8.51 6.22
C PRO A 74 -26.23 -8.85 6.20
N ILE A 75 -25.88 -10.09 5.88
CA ILE A 75 -24.47 -10.53 5.76
C ILE A 75 -23.75 -9.77 4.64
N ASP A 76 -24.39 -9.62 3.48
CA ASP A 76 -23.81 -8.89 2.34
C ASP A 76 -23.63 -7.40 2.67
N ALA A 77 -24.55 -6.82 3.45
CA ALA A 77 -24.42 -5.45 3.96
C ALA A 77 -23.23 -5.30 4.91
N LEU A 78 -22.99 -6.25 5.81
CA LEU A 78 -21.82 -6.26 6.70
C LEU A 78 -20.53 -6.43 5.91
N ILE A 79 -20.49 -7.33 4.93
CA ILE A 79 -19.35 -7.50 4.03
C ILE A 79 -19.01 -6.18 3.34
N GLU A 80 -20.01 -5.46 2.82
CA GLU A 80 -19.79 -4.16 2.18
C GLU A 80 -19.22 -3.12 3.16
N GLN A 81 -19.64 -3.11 4.43
CA GLN A 81 -19.07 -2.24 5.45
C GLN A 81 -17.57 -2.57 5.70
N VAL A 82 -17.23 -3.83 5.81
CA VAL A 82 -15.83 -4.28 5.94
C VAL A 82 -15.00 -3.85 4.72
N GLU A 83 -15.54 -4.01 3.51
CA GLU A 83 -14.84 -3.56 2.29
C GLU A 83 -14.65 -2.03 2.24
N LYS A 84 -15.59 -1.24 2.76
CA LYS A 84 -15.42 0.22 2.92
C LYS A 84 -14.30 0.57 3.90
N ILE A 85 -14.21 -0.13 5.02
CA ILE A 85 -13.12 0.06 6.00
C ILE A 85 -11.76 -0.28 5.36
N LYS A 86 -11.65 -1.44 4.71
CA LYS A 86 -10.43 -1.81 3.97
C LYS A 86 -10.05 -0.74 2.94
N ALA A 87 -11.01 -0.22 2.19
CA ALA A 87 -10.78 0.82 1.19
C ALA A 87 -10.29 2.13 1.83
N SER A 88 -10.83 2.54 2.97
CA SER A 88 -10.41 3.77 3.67
C SER A 88 -8.96 3.67 4.19
N ILE A 89 -8.57 2.51 4.73
CA ILE A 89 -7.20 2.27 5.16
C ILE A 89 -6.25 2.30 3.97
N ARG A 90 -6.60 1.63 2.88
CA ARG A 90 -5.80 1.60 1.64
C ARG A 90 -5.66 2.96 0.97
N ALA A 91 -6.67 3.82 1.07
CA ALA A 91 -6.62 5.17 0.50
C ALA A 91 -5.47 6.01 1.08
N LYS A 92 -5.00 5.71 2.31
CA LYS A 92 -3.83 6.37 2.89
C LYS A 92 -2.55 6.14 2.06
N VAL A 93 -2.43 5.01 1.35
CA VAL A 93 -1.28 4.70 0.46
C VAL A 93 -1.16 5.70 -0.68
N GLU A 94 -2.27 6.28 -1.14
CA GLU A 94 -2.24 7.26 -2.21
C GLU A 94 -1.59 8.59 -1.78
N HIS A 95 -1.56 8.88 -0.47
CA HIS A 95 -1.04 10.14 0.04
C HIS A 95 0.46 10.34 -0.25
N PRO A 96 1.38 9.42 0.06
CA PRO A 96 2.79 9.54 -0.33
C PRO A 96 2.98 9.65 -1.85
N PHE A 97 2.23 8.92 -2.66
CA PHE A 97 2.27 9.06 -4.12
C PHE A 97 1.83 10.45 -4.60
N ARG A 98 0.83 11.03 -3.94
CA ARG A 98 0.40 12.41 -4.21
C ARG A 98 1.51 13.41 -3.87
N VAL A 99 2.22 13.21 -2.75
CA VAL A 99 3.36 14.05 -2.36
C VAL A 99 4.46 13.98 -3.39
N ILE A 100 4.93 12.79 -3.79
CA ILE A 100 6.02 12.70 -4.79
C ILE A 100 5.62 13.27 -6.15
N LYS A 101 4.35 13.17 -6.53
CA LYS A 101 3.87 13.74 -7.79
C LYS A 101 3.75 15.26 -7.75
N ARG A 102 3.18 15.82 -6.68
CA ARG A 102 2.85 17.25 -6.58
C ARG A 102 3.99 18.09 -6.04
N GLN A 103 4.71 17.61 -5.01
CA GLN A 103 5.77 18.37 -4.37
C GLN A 103 7.12 18.14 -5.05
N PHE A 104 7.39 16.92 -5.54
CA PHE A 104 8.67 16.57 -6.14
C PHE A 104 8.60 16.35 -7.66
N GLY A 105 7.46 16.61 -8.29
CA GLY A 105 7.29 16.61 -9.75
C GLY A 105 7.53 15.25 -10.43
N TYR A 106 7.35 14.14 -9.72
CA TYR A 106 7.50 12.80 -10.28
C TYR A 106 6.26 12.40 -11.09
N THR A 107 6.24 12.77 -12.37
CA THR A 107 5.12 12.49 -13.27
C THR A 107 5.37 11.31 -14.20
N LYS A 108 6.64 10.97 -14.44
CA LYS A 108 7.05 9.86 -15.32
C LYS A 108 8.42 9.31 -14.92
N VAL A 109 8.69 8.08 -15.35
CA VAL A 109 10.02 7.45 -15.27
C VAL A 109 11.02 8.24 -16.10
N ARG A 110 12.17 8.61 -15.52
CA ARG A 110 13.19 9.47 -16.17
C ARG A 110 14.45 8.71 -16.57
N TYR A 111 14.76 7.62 -15.90
CA TYR A 111 16.01 6.89 -16.12
C TYR A 111 15.77 5.60 -16.91
N ARG A 112 16.81 5.18 -17.64
CA ARG A 112 16.84 3.85 -18.23
C ARG A 112 17.34 2.84 -17.18
N GLY A 113 16.68 1.68 -17.10
CA GLY A 113 17.03 0.57 -16.22
C GLY A 113 16.36 0.64 -14.85
N LEU A 114 16.10 -0.55 -14.32
CA LEU A 114 15.35 -0.77 -13.08
C LEU A 114 16.05 -0.16 -11.87
N MET A 115 17.36 -0.38 -11.74
CA MET A 115 18.12 0.06 -10.57
C MET A 115 18.06 1.58 -10.36
N LYS A 116 18.31 2.37 -11.41
CA LYS A 116 18.29 3.84 -11.31
C LYS A 116 16.90 4.38 -10.95
N ASN A 117 15.85 3.82 -11.53
CA ASN A 117 14.46 4.21 -11.21
C ASN A 117 14.07 3.79 -9.80
N THR A 118 14.50 2.61 -9.33
CA THR A 118 14.25 2.16 -7.96
C THR A 118 14.94 3.07 -6.94
N LEU A 119 16.20 3.46 -7.19
CA LEU A 119 16.92 4.41 -6.32
C LEU A 119 16.23 5.76 -6.29
N GLN A 120 15.79 6.28 -7.43
CA GLN A 120 15.01 7.52 -7.49
C GLN A 120 13.73 7.42 -6.67
N LEU A 121 12.95 6.34 -6.81
CA LEU A 121 11.74 6.13 -6.03
C LEU A 121 12.03 6.06 -4.52
N LYS A 122 13.07 5.35 -4.10
CA LYS A 122 13.47 5.30 -2.68
C LYS A 122 13.79 6.69 -2.14
N THR A 123 14.54 7.49 -2.88
CA THR A 123 14.86 8.87 -2.49
C THR A 123 13.59 9.73 -2.39
N LEU A 124 12.70 9.63 -3.37
CA LEU A 124 11.45 10.40 -3.38
C LEU A 124 10.52 10.03 -2.22
N PHE A 125 10.40 8.74 -1.89
CA PHE A 125 9.61 8.33 -0.74
C PHE A 125 10.24 8.70 0.59
N ALA A 126 11.57 8.69 0.72
CA ALA A 126 12.26 9.23 1.90
C ALA A 126 11.97 10.73 2.08
N LEU A 127 12.07 11.52 1.01
CA LEU A 127 11.71 12.94 1.02
C LEU A 127 10.21 13.16 1.30
N SER A 128 9.34 12.28 0.78
CA SER A 128 7.91 12.30 1.09
C SER A 128 7.66 12.10 2.59
N ASN A 129 8.33 11.15 3.22
CA ASN A 129 8.22 10.93 4.66
C ASN A 129 8.62 12.19 5.45
N LEU A 130 9.76 12.79 5.13
CA LEU A 130 10.21 14.06 5.76
C LEU A 130 9.20 15.19 5.54
N TRP A 131 8.65 15.30 4.33
CA TRP A 131 7.62 16.30 4.02
C TRP A 131 6.37 16.10 4.87
N MET A 132 5.93 14.87 5.06
CA MET A 132 4.72 14.55 5.82
C MET A 132 4.86 14.89 7.30
N VAL A 133 6.04 14.64 7.90
CA VAL A 133 6.31 14.93 9.33
C VAL A 133 6.97 16.29 9.58
N ARG A 134 7.15 17.13 8.56
CA ARG A 134 7.90 18.39 8.64
C ARG A 134 7.43 19.33 9.75
N HIS A 135 6.12 19.41 9.99
CA HIS A 135 5.58 20.28 11.05
C HIS A 135 5.91 19.77 12.45
N GLN A 136 5.91 18.45 12.64
CA GLN A 136 6.32 17.83 13.90
C GLN A 136 7.81 18.08 14.17
N LEU A 137 8.66 17.85 13.17
CA LEU A 137 10.11 18.08 13.28
C LEU A 137 10.45 19.55 13.51
N LEU A 138 9.68 20.48 12.96
CA LEU A 138 9.89 21.91 13.20
C LEU A 138 9.41 22.32 14.60
N ALA A 139 8.35 21.73 15.12
CA ALA A 139 7.84 22.00 16.47
C ALA A 139 8.78 21.50 17.57
N GLU A 140 9.51 20.40 17.34
CA GLU A 140 10.51 19.87 18.28
C GLU A 140 11.79 20.71 18.39
N ARG A 141 11.99 21.66 17.46
CA ARG A 141 13.14 22.57 17.45
C ARG A 141 12.94 23.85 18.28
N GLY A 142 11.77 24.10 18.77
CA GLY A 142 11.43 25.24 19.64
C GLY A 142 11.30 24.83 21.06
#